data_ca703505bd486c3598fe92553b11bf60
#
_entry.id   ca703505bd486c3598fe92553b11bf60
#
_cell.length_a   1.000
_cell.length_b   1.000
_cell.length_c   1.000
_cell.angle_alpha   90.00
_cell.angle_beta   90.00
_cell.angle_gamma   90.00
#
_symmetry.space_group_name_H-M   'P 1'
#
loop_
_entity.id
_entity.type
_entity.pdbx_description
1 polymer ?
#
loop_
_entity_poly.entity_id
_entity_poly.type
_entity_poly.pdbx_seq_one_letter_code
_entity_poly.pdbx_strand_id
1 'polypeptide(L)'
;VSRHWPRRLKEELDARGLKVSGGTAFGALHRHGAWDSMLEHVRQVAALTAAAGAHHLVLIPPMYRDEKTGAFTESPELTAEQWAGFGRAADRLGRLLLDEYDVRLVLHPHADSQIQTQPEIERLLNESDSRYTNLCLDTGHVAYGGGDNLDLIRRFGERVGYVHVKQMDPAVLAQVAAEDLSFGEAVKRGVCVSPPAGVPSPAEVVAELAKLDAELFVIVEQDLYPCAPEVPLPIAVSTREHLAGCGLSGTRRPNVPQ
;
A
#
# COMPACT_ATOMS: atom_id res chain seq x y z
N VAL A 1 -19.84 16.44 -1.29
CA VAL A 1 -18.60 17.18 -0.94
C VAL A 1 -18.63 18.49 -1.72
N SER A 2 -18.51 19.67 -1.05
CA SER A 2 -18.55 20.95 -1.74
C SER A 2 -17.35 21.06 -2.68
N ARG A 3 -17.55 21.65 -3.90
CA ARG A 3 -16.49 21.83 -4.91
C ARG A 3 -15.28 22.65 -4.44
N HIS A 4 -15.37 23.33 -3.29
CA HIS A 4 -14.33 24.17 -2.71
C HIS A 4 -13.37 23.42 -1.76
N TRP A 5 -13.75 22.25 -1.28
CA TRP A 5 -12.99 21.53 -0.27
C TRP A 5 -11.60 21.04 -0.73
N PRO A 6 -11.44 20.45 -1.95
CA PRO A 6 -10.12 20.00 -2.39
C PRO A 6 -9.11 21.14 -2.55
N ARG A 7 -9.57 22.30 -3.09
CA ARG A 7 -8.71 23.48 -3.26
C ARG A 7 -8.25 24.02 -1.90
N ARG A 8 -9.16 24.15 -0.94
CA ARG A 8 -8.82 24.61 0.41
C ARG A 8 -7.84 23.65 1.11
N LEU A 9 -8.04 22.34 0.97
CA LEU A 9 -7.11 21.36 1.50
C LEU A 9 -5.72 21.54 0.91
N LYS A 10 -5.62 21.71 -0.40
CA LYS A 10 -4.34 21.92 -1.08
C LYS A 10 -3.65 23.20 -0.58
N GLU A 11 -4.38 24.33 -0.49
CA GLU A 11 -3.87 25.58 0.03
C GLU A 11 -3.32 25.45 1.46
N GLU A 12 -4.03 24.72 2.33
CA GLU A 12 -3.62 24.47 3.72
C GLU A 12 -2.37 23.57 3.83
N LEU A 13 -2.25 22.59 2.93
CA LEU A 13 -1.08 21.71 2.86
C LEU A 13 0.13 22.46 2.31
N ASP A 14 -0.04 23.21 1.23
CA ASP A 14 1.01 24.02 0.61
C ASP A 14 1.59 25.04 1.62
N ALA A 15 0.72 25.70 2.40
CA ALA A 15 1.13 26.65 3.45
C ALA A 15 1.98 26.00 4.55
N ARG A 16 1.94 24.67 4.69
CA ARG A 16 2.73 23.88 5.66
C ARG A 16 3.89 23.12 5.01
N GLY A 17 4.11 23.31 3.70
CA GLY A 17 5.11 22.55 2.94
C GLY A 17 4.80 21.07 2.81
N LEU A 18 3.52 20.67 2.96
CA LEU A 18 3.06 19.29 2.85
C LEU A 18 2.50 19.03 1.45
N LYS A 19 2.60 17.77 1.01
CA LYS A 19 2.02 17.30 -0.26
C LYS A 19 1.23 16.02 -0.04
N VAL A 20 0.12 15.88 -0.76
CA VAL A 20 -0.56 14.58 -0.88
C VAL A 20 0.27 13.71 -1.82
N SER A 21 0.63 12.52 -1.41
CA SER A 21 1.39 11.55 -2.20
C SER A 21 0.50 10.67 -3.06
N GLY A 22 -0.69 10.31 -2.54
CA GLY A 22 -1.66 9.46 -3.24
C GLY A 22 -3.00 9.42 -2.52
N GLY A 23 -4.01 8.90 -3.18
CA GLY A 23 -5.27 8.48 -2.59
C GLY A 23 -5.28 6.99 -2.33
N THR A 24 -6.18 6.52 -1.45
CA THR A 24 -6.35 5.10 -1.15
C THR A 24 -7.81 4.69 -1.31
N ALA A 25 -8.05 3.55 -1.94
CA ALA A 25 -9.38 2.96 -2.09
C ALA A 25 -9.34 1.45 -1.93
N PHE A 26 -10.43 0.85 -1.45
CA PHE A 26 -10.62 -0.59 -1.50
C PHE A 26 -11.36 -0.98 -2.79
N GLY A 27 -10.92 -2.07 -3.44
CA GLY A 27 -11.50 -2.50 -4.71
C GLY A 27 -11.50 -4.00 -4.93
N ALA A 28 -12.71 -4.58 -5.05
CA ALA A 28 -12.91 -6.01 -5.27
C ALA A 28 -12.83 -6.37 -6.77
N LEU A 29 -11.64 -6.31 -7.36
CA LEU A 29 -11.41 -6.56 -8.79
C LEU A 29 -11.78 -8.00 -9.23
N HIS A 30 -11.79 -8.95 -8.31
CA HIS A 30 -12.16 -10.35 -8.53
C HIS A 30 -13.68 -10.61 -8.56
N ARG A 31 -14.49 -9.62 -8.12
CA ARG A 31 -15.95 -9.73 -8.03
C ARG A 31 -16.60 -9.08 -9.25
N HIS A 32 -16.97 -9.85 -10.25
CA HIS A 32 -17.54 -9.33 -11.50
C HIS A 32 -18.76 -8.41 -11.30
N GLY A 33 -19.64 -8.72 -10.35
CA GLY A 33 -20.82 -7.91 -10.06
C GLY A 33 -20.57 -6.62 -9.28
N ALA A 34 -19.36 -6.38 -8.78
CA ALA A 34 -19.02 -5.21 -7.98
C ALA A 34 -18.38 -4.07 -8.78
N TRP A 35 -18.17 -4.27 -10.11
CA TRP A 35 -17.41 -3.32 -10.93
C TRP A 35 -17.97 -1.90 -10.91
N ASP A 36 -19.25 -1.72 -11.14
CA ASP A 36 -19.83 -0.39 -11.31
C ASP A 36 -19.82 0.42 -10.00
N SER A 37 -20.18 -0.23 -8.88
CA SER A 37 -20.14 0.42 -7.56
C SER A 37 -18.72 0.72 -7.09
N MET A 38 -17.78 -0.20 -7.34
CA MET A 38 -16.36 0.02 -7.08
C MET A 38 -15.82 1.17 -7.92
N LEU A 39 -16.12 1.18 -9.22
CA LEU A 39 -15.65 2.21 -10.15
C LEU A 39 -16.17 3.60 -9.75
N GLU A 40 -17.43 3.72 -9.34
CA GLU A 40 -17.97 4.99 -8.86
C GLU A 40 -17.19 5.51 -7.65
N HIS A 41 -16.92 4.64 -6.67
CA HIS A 41 -16.13 5.00 -5.49
C HIS A 41 -14.70 5.39 -5.88
N VAL A 42 -14.02 4.58 -6.69
CA VAL A 42 -12.64 4.83 -7.11
C VAL A 42 -12.52 6.14 -7.91
N ARG A 43 -13.49 6.47 -8.76
CA ARG A 43 -13.54 7.75 -9.47
C ARG A 43 -13.63 8.94 -8.53
N GLN A 44 -14.41 8.83 -7.46
CA GLN A 44 -14.49 9.88 -6.44
C GLN A 44 -13.15 10.10 -5.76
N VAL A 45 -12.48 9.02 -5.38
CA VAL A 45 -11.12 9.08 -4.76
C VAL A 45 -10.12 9.64 -5.78
N ALA A 46 -10.11 9.18 -7.02
CA ALA A 46 -9.20 9.66 -8.06
C ALA A 46 -9.37 11.15 -8.36
N ALA A 47 -10.61 11.63 -8.45
CA ALA A 47 -10.90 13.05 -8.64
C ALA A 47 -10.38 13.91 -7.48
N LEU A 48 -10.51 13.44 -6.23
CA LEU A 48 -9.97 14.13 -5.05
C LEU A 48 -8.45 14.08 -5.03
N THR A 49 -7.86 12.95 -5.39
CA THR A 49 -6.40 12.74 -5.49
C THR A 49 -5.79 13.72 -6.49
N ALA A 50 -6.33 13.77 -7.71
CA ALA A 50 -5.88 14.69 -8.75
C ALA A 50 -6.07 16.16 -8.33
N ALA A 51 -7.21 16.50 -7.73
CA ALA A 51 -7.49 17.87 -7.25
C ALA A 51 -6.55 18.31 -6.11
N ALA A 52 -6.02 17.35 -5.32
CA ALA A 52 -4.99 17.59 -4.31
C ALA A 52 -3.57 17.66 -4.90
N GLY A 53 -3.40 17.45 -6.20
CA GLY A 53 -2.10 17.46 -6.90
C GLY A 53 -1.29 16.18 -6.72
N ALA A 54 -1.94 15.06 -6.41
CA ALA A 54 -1.31 13.75 -6.32
C ALA A 54 -1.62 12.89 -7.58
N HIS A 55 -0.70 11.98 -7.91
CA HIS A 55 -0.76 11.18 -9.13
C HIS A 55 -0.73 9.67 -8.89
N HIS A 56 -1.05 9.20 -7.69
CA HIS A 56 -1.11 7.78 -7.36
C HIS A 56 -2.41 7.44 -6.65
N LEU A 57 -2.98 6.30 -6.99
CA LEU A 57 -4.07 5.69 -6.25
C LEU A 57 -3.66 4.29 -5.81
N VAL A 58 -3.56 4.12 -4.51
CA VAL A 58 -3.31 2.83 -3.87
C VAL A 58 -4.64 2.09 -3.80
N LEU A 59 -4.74 0.95 -4.49
CA LEU A 59 -5.91 0.09 -4.44
C LEU A 59 -5.61 -1.14 -3.60
N ILE A 60 -6.39 -1.32 -2.55
CA ILE A 60 -6.27 -2.45 -1.62
C ILE A 60 -7.40 -3.44 -1.96
N PRO A 61 -7.10 -4.73 -2.24
CA PRO A 61 -8.13 -5.75 -2.32
C PRO A 61 -8.87 -5.87 -0.98
N PRO A 62 -10.18 -6.14 -0.95
CA PRO A 62 -10.89 -6.33 0.31
C PRO A 62 -10.35 -7.55 1.04
N MET A 63 -10.39 -7.51 2.36
CA MET A 63 -10.02 -8.65 3.19
C MET A 63 -11.09 -9.75 3.08
N TYR A 64 -10.64 -11.00 3.04
CA TYR A 64 -11.51 -12.18 3.02
C TYR A 64 -11.90 -12.65 4.44
N ARG A 65 -11.39 -11.98 5.47
CA ARG A 65 -11.80 -12.18 6.87
C ARG A 65 -12.50 -10.94 7.41
N ASP A 66 -13.49 -11.14 8.25
CA ASP A 66 -14.12 -10.08 9.02
C ASP A 66 -13.15 -9.59 10.11
N GLU A 67 -12.89 -8.29 10.16
CA GLU A 67 -11.89 -7.69 11.06
C GLU A 67 -12.20 -7.88 12.55
N LYS A 68 -13.46 -8.05 12.91
CA LYS A 68 -13.90 -8.15 14.32
C LYS A 68 -13.91 -9.58 14.80
N THR A 69 -14.37 -10.48 13.95
CA THR A 69 -14.61 -11.88 14.31
C THR A 69 -13.51 -12.82 13.83
N GLY A 70 -12.70 -12.41 12.85
CA GLY A 70 -11.73 -13.25 12.16
C GLY A 70 -12.35 -14.29 11.24
N ALA A 71 -13.67 -14.36 11.13
CA ALA A 71 -14.35 -15.34 10.31
C ALA A 71 -14.15 -15.07 8.81
N PHE A 72 -14.01 -16.13 8.03
CA PHE A 72 -13.94 -16.02 6.57
C PHE A 72 -15.27 -15.51 6.01
N THR A 73 -15.20 -14.44 5.23
CA THR A 73 -16.34 -13.85 4.49
C THR A 73 -16.37 -14.33 3.04
N GLU A 74 -15.21 -14.76 2.51
CA GLU A 74 -15.05 -15.38 1.20
C GLU A 74 -13.80 -16.27 1.18
N SER A 75 -13.57 -16.96 0.05
CA SER A 75 -12.39 -17.80 -0.12
C SER A 75 -11.10 -16.95 -0.15
N PRO A 76 -10.04 -17.36 0.55
CA PRO A 76 -8.71 -16.75 0.39
C PRO A 76 -8.13 -17.00 -1.01
N GLU A 77 -8.50 -18.10 -1.66
CA GLU A 77 -7.99 -18.48 -2.97
C GLU A 77 -8.95 -18.06 -4.09
N LEU A 78 -8.38 -17.43 -5.11
CA LEU A 78 -9.09 -17.12 -6.34
C LEU A 78 -9.06 -18.31 -7.30
N THR A 79 -10.18 -18.60 -7.96
CA THR A 79 -10.23 -19.55 -9.07
C THR A 79 -9.43 -19.03 -10.27
N ALA A 80 -9.09 -19.90 -11.22
CA ALA A 80 -8.39 -19.50 -12.44
C ALA A 80 -9.16 -18.42 -13.24
N GLU A 81 -10.50 -18.49 -13.25
CA GLU A 81 -11.35 -17.50 -13.90
C GLU A 81 -11.31 -16.14 -13.18
N GLN A 82 -11.37 -16.16 -11.84
CA GLN A 82 -11.25 -14.95 -11.02
C GLN A 82 -9.88 -14.29 -11.19
N TRP A 83 -8.78 -15.05 -11.22
CA TRP A 83 -7.45 -14.54 -11.51
C TRP A 83 -7.38 -13.85 -12.87
N ALA A 84 -7.82 -14.52 -13.92
CA ALA A 84 -7.85 -13.96 -15.27
C ALA A 84 -8.75 -12.70 -15.34
N GLY A 85 -9.82 -12.66 -14.55
CA GLY A 85 -10.69 -11.49 -14.40
C GLY A 85 -10.00 -10.35 -13.66
N PHE A 86 -9.28 -10.67 -12.58
CA PHE A 86 -8.59 -9.71 -11.73
C PHE A 86 -7.55 -8.89 -12.52
N GLY A 87 -6.63 -9.55 -13.25
CA GLY A 87 -5.61 -8.87 -14.06
C GLY A 87 -6.23 -7.92 -15.11
N ARG A 88 -7.23 -8.42 -15.87
CA ARG A 88 -7.94 -7.56 -16.84
C ARG A 88 -8.67 -6.37 -16.20
N ALA A 89 -9.27 -6.57 -15.05
CA ALA A 89 -9.97 -5.51 -14.31
C ALA A 89 -8.97 -4.47 -13.77
N ALA A 90 -7.80 -4.91 -13.28
CA ALA A 90 -6.72 -4.03 -12.84
C ALA A 90 -6.23 -3.14 -13.99
N ASP A 91 -5.92 -3.72 -15.14
CA ASP A 91 -5.44 -2.97 -16.31
C ASP A 91 -6.50 -2.02 -16.86
N ARG A 92 -7.76 -2.45 -16.91
CA ARG A 92 -8.88 -1.59 -17.30
C ARG A 92 -9.03 -0.39 -16.36
N LEU A 93 -8.94 -0.63 -15.05
CA LEU A 93 -9.02 0.43 -14.05
C LEU A 93 -7.82 1.37 -14.15
N GLY A 94 -6.60 0.83 -14.24
CA GLY A 94 -5.38 1.61 -14.34
C GLY A 94 -5.36 2.51 -15.57
N ARG A 95 -5.81 1.99 -16.72
CA ARG A 95 -5.97 2.79 -17.94
C ARG A 95 -6.95 3.94 -17.72
N LEU A 96 -8.13 3.65 -17.17
CA LEU A 96 -9.17 4.65 -16.90
C LEU A 96 -8.65 5.76 -15.98
N LEU A 97 -7.97 5.39 -14.90
CA LEU A 97 -7.41 6.34 -13.94
C LEU A 97 -6.35 7.24 -14.58
N LEU A 98 -5.51 6.68 -15.43
CA LEU A 98 -4.49 7.42 -16.15
C LEU A 98 -5.11 8.36 -17.18
N ASP A 99 -6.04 7.88 -18.01
CA ASP A 99 -6.65 8.63 -19.11
C ASP A 99 -7.58 9.78 -18.59
N GLU A 100 -8.36 9.53 -17.52
CA GLU A 100 -9.35 10.49 -17.03
C GLU A 100 -8.80 11.46 -15.97
N TYR A 101 -7.78 11.05 -15.18
CA TYR A 101 -7.34 11.80 -13.98
C TYR A 101 -5.84 12.06 -13.91
N ASP A 102 -5.03 11.52 -14.82
CA ASP A 102 -3.56 11.50 -14.72
C ASP A 102 -3.09 10.86 -13.39
N VAL A 103 -3.76 9.79 -12.97
CA VAL A 103 -3.51 9.07 -11.73
C VAL A 103 -3.10 7.63 -12.06
N ARG A 104 -1.97 7.19 -11.53
CA ARG A 104 -1.42 5.84 -11.70
C ARG A 104 -1.99 4.90 -10.65
N LEU A 105 -2.47 3.74 -11.10
CA LEU A 105 -2.90 2.66 -10.22
C LEU A 105 -1.68 1.95 -9.65
N VAL A 106 -1.64 1.80 -8.33
CA VAL A 106 -0.71 0.91 -7.61
C VAL A 106 -1.51 -0.05 -6.75
N LEU A 107 -1.37 -1.35 -7.03
CA LEU A 107 -2.03 -2.39 -6.25
C LEU A 107 -1.23 -2.71 -5.01
N HIS A 108 -1.91 -2.74 -3.87
CA HIS A 108 -1.33 -2.96 -2.56
C HIS A 108 -1.66 -4.38 -2.07
N PRO A 109 -0.71 -5.32 -2.10
CA PRO A 109 -0.86 -6.61 -1.43
C PRO A 109 -1.13 -6.41 0.05
N HIS A 110 -2.13 -7.11 0.59
CA HIS A 110 -2.55 -6.89 1.97
C HIS A 110 -2.81 -8.21 2.67
N ALA A 111 -2.46 -8.28 3.95
CA ALA A 111 -2.83 -9.40 4.81
C ALA A 111 -4.34 -9.67 4.76
N ASP A 112 -4.72 -10.93 4.83
CA ASP A 112 -6.10 -11.40 4.70
C ASP A 112 -6.80 -10.99 3.38
N SER A 113 -6.05 -10.66 2.31
CA SER A 113 -6.60 -10.42 0.97
C SER A 113 -6.13 -11.48 -0.03
N GLN A 114 -6.79 -11.53 -1.20
CA GLN A 114 -6.44 -12.50 -2.25
C GLN A 114 -5.11 -12.21 -2.96
N ILE A 115 -4.43 -11.12 -2.59
CA ILE A 115 -3.06 -10.81 -3.02
C ILE A 115 -2.25 -10.57 -1.73
N GLN A 116 -1.81 -11.65 -1.10
CA GLN A 116 -1.10 -11.62 0.17
C GLN A 116 0.31 -12.21 0.07
N THR A 117 0.43 -13.38 -0.56
CA THR A 117 1.68 -14.12 -0.65
C THR A 117 2.55 -13.67 -1.81
N GLN A 118 3.86 -13.91 -1.73
CA GLN A 118 4.77 -13.58 -2.83
C GLN A 118 4.37 -14.25 -4.17
N PRO A 119 3.98 -15.53 -4.25
CA PRO A 119 3.50 -16.11 -5.51
C PRO A 119 2.29 -15.39 -6.10
N GLU A 120 1.36 -14.90 -5.28
CA GLU A 120 0.20 -14.12 -5.73
C GLU A 120 0.63 -12.74 -6.26
N ILE A 121 1.56 -12.07 -5.57
CA ILE A 121 2.14 -10.81 -6.03
C ILE A 121 2.85 -11.00 -7.38
N GLU A 122 3.70 -12.02 -7.48
CA GLU A 122 4.42 -12.33 -8.72
C GLU A 122 3.47 -12.65 -9.87
N ARG A 123 2.43 -13.42 -9.59
CA ARG A 123 1.39 -13.74 -10.56
C ARG A 123 0.67 -12.49 -11.06
N LEU A 124 0.24 -11.61 -10.15
CA LEU A 124 -0.35 -10.33 -10.48
C LEU A 124 0.54 -9.52 -11.42
N LEU A 125 1.83 -9.36 -11.08
CA LEU A 125 2.77 -8.58 -11.86
C LEU A 125 3.08 -9.19 -13.23
N ASN A 126 3.10 -10.52 -13.34
CA ASN A 126 3.32 -11.21 -14.60
C ASN A 126 2.09 -11.24 -15.53
N GLU A 127 0.88 -11.26 -14.95
CA GLU A 127 -0.38 -11.35 -15.70
C GLU A 127 -1.03 -9.98 -15.98
N SER A 128 -0.44 -8.86 -15.52
CA SER A 128 -0.93 -7.49 -15.74
C SER A 128 0.02 -6.63 -16.58
N ASP A 129 -0.54 -5.61 -17.23
CA ASP A 129 0.19 -4.68 -18.09
C ASP A 129 0.89 -3.60 -17.25
N SER A 130 2.22 -3.53 -17.35
CA SER A 130 3.07 -2.59 -16.61
C SER A 130 2.77 -1.11 -16.87
N ARG A 131 2.12 -0.80 -17.99
CA ARG A 131 1.69 0.56 -18.30
C ARG A 131 0.57 1.06 -17.40
N TYR A 132 -0.25 0.16 -16.88
CA TYR A 132 -1.49 0.49 -16.18
C TYR A 132 -1.52 0.01 -14.73
N THR A 133 -0.91 -1.14 -14.45
CA THR A 133 -0.94 -1.77 -13.13
C THR A 133 0.47 -1.85 -12.56
N ASN A 134 0.72 -1.24 -11.43
CA ASN A 134 2.02 -1.28 -10.74
C ASN A 134 1.84 -1.72 -9.28
N LEU A 135 2.94 -2.00 -8.61
CA LEU A 135 2.97 -2.46 -7.23
C LEU A 135 3.10 -1.28 -6.26
N CYS A 136 2.24 -1.22 -5.27
CA CYS A 136 2.52 -0.59 -4.00
C CYS A 136 3.21 -1.64 -3.11
N LEU A 137 4.52 -1.56 -3.02
CA LEU A 137 5.30 -2.48 -2.19
C LEU A 137 5.14 -2.09 -0.72
N ASP A 138 4.30 -2.81 0.02
CA ASP A 138 4.26 -2.70 1.48
C ASP A 138 5.16 -3.76 2.10
N THR A 139 6.24 -3.30 2.73
CA THR A 139 7.28 -4.20 3.24
C THR A 139 6.81 -5.08 4.38
N GLY A 140 5.89 -4.59 5.18
CA GLY A 140 5.30 -5.35 6.28
C GLY A 140 4.31 -6.40 5.80
N HIS A 141 3.42 -6.05 4.86
CA HIS A 141 2.46 -7.03 4.31
C HIS A 141 3.15 -8.11 3.50
N VAL A 142 4.23 -7.81 2.77
CA VAL A 142 5.06 -8.83 2.13
C VAL A 142 5.66 -9.78 3.16
N ALA A 143 6.22 -9.25 4.26
CA ALA A 143 6.77 -10.07 5.35
C ALA A 143 5.68 -10.89 6.06
N TYR A 144 4.49 -10.33 6.25
CA TYR A 144 3.33 -11.02 6.82
C TYR A 144 2.91 -12.22 5.96
N GLY A 145 2.92 -12.06 4.64
CA GLY A 145 2.66 -13.12 3.67
C GLY A 145 3.83 -14.12 3.49
N GLY A 146 4.89 -14.00 4.26
CA GLY A 146 6.08 -14.87 4.18
C GLY A 146 6.98 -14.60 2.96
N GLY A 147 6.84 -13.44 2.32
CA GLY A 147 7.61 -13.06 1.15
C GLY A 147 8.95 -12.39 1.46
N ASP A 148 9.82 -12.35 0.46
CA ASP A 148 11.11 -11.66 0.48
C ASP A 148 11.03 -10.32 -0.29
N ASN A 149 11.05 -9.23 0.47
CA ASN A 149 11.01 -7.88 -0.07
C ASN A 149 12.17 -7.58 -1.03
N LEU A 150 13.39 -8.06 -0.71
CA LEU A 150 14.57 -7.79 -1.52
C LEU A 150 14.52 -8.57 -2.84
N ASP A 151 14.01 -9.80 -2.82
CA ASP A 151 13.79 -10.59 -4.04
C ASP A 151 12.76 -9.91 -4.94
N LEU A 152 11.63 -9.45 -4.39
CA LEU A 152 10.62 -8.72 -5.15
C LEU A 152 11.17 -7.44 -5.77
N ILE A 153 11.94 -6.64 -5.03
CA ILE A 153 12.56 -5.42 -5.56
C ILE A 153 13.53 -5.74 -6.70
N ARG A 154 14.36 -6.78 -6.56
CA ARG A 154 15.35 -7.17 -7.59
C ARG A 154 14.70 -7.67 -8.87
N ARG A 155 13.63 -8.43 -8.74
CA ARG A 155 12.98 -9.07 -9.90
C ARG A 155 11.92 -8.19 -10.56
N PHE A 156 11.27 -7.33 -9.78
CA PHE A 156 10.13 -6.54 -10.24
C PHE A 156 10.30 -5.03 -9.96
N GLY A 157 11.51 -4.55 -9.78
CA GLY A 157 11.78 -3.15 -9.42
C GLY A 157 11.13 -2.14 -10.36
N GLU A 158 11.07 -2.42 -11.67
CA GLU A 158 10.42 -1.57 -12.68
C GLU A 158 8.88 -1.49 -12.49
N ARG A 159 8.31 -2.43 -11.74
CA ARG A 159 6.87 -2.48 -11.42
C ARG A 159 6.56 -1.82 -10.08
N VAL A 160 7.56 -1.47 -9.27
CA VAL A 160 7.36 -0.75 -8.01
C VAL A 160 7.04 0.71 -8.31
N GLY A 161 5.80 1.11 -8.10
CA GLY A 161 5.32 2.48 -8.32
C GLY A 161 5.13 3.30 -7.04
N TYR A 162 5.08 2.63 -5.89
CA TYR A 162 4.83 3.23 -4.58
C TYR A 162 5.33 2.31 -3.47
N VAL A 163 5.73 2.84 -2.33
CA VAL A 163 6.29 2.03 -1.24
C VAL A 163 5.67 2.41 0.09
N HIS A 164 5.25 1.40 0.85
CA HIS A 164 4.98 1.52 2.28
C HIS A 164 6.09 0.84 3.07
N VAL A 165 6.71 1.56 3.99
CA VAL A 165 7.67 1.00 4.93
C VAL A 165 6.95 0.69 6.23
N LYS A 166 6.82 -0.60 6.47
CA LYS A 166 6.17 -1.19 7.64
C LYS A 166 7.03 -2.33 8.17
N GLN A 167 7.07 -2.53 9.47
CA GLN A 167 7.78 -3.66 10.08
C GLN A 167 6.84 -4.54 10.88
N MET A 168 7.12 -5.84 10.86
CA MET A 168 6.37 -6.86 11.59
C MET A 168 7.24 -7.50 12.67
N ASP A 169 6.66 -7.76 13.84
CA ASP A 169 7.30 -8.53 14.91
C ASP A 169 7.40 -10.00 14.53
N PRO A 170 8.61 -10.59 14.43
CA PRO A 170 8.76 -11.98 14.01
C PRO A 170 8.12 -13.00 14.99
N ALA A 171 8.06 -12.67 16.28
CA ALA A 171 7.47 -13.57 17.27
C ALA A 171 5.94 -13.58 17.15
N VAL A 172 5.33 -12.43 16.88
CA VAL A 172 3.88 -12.33 16.63
C VAL A 172 3.54 -12.98 15.28
N LEU A 173 4.36 -12.79 14.24
CA LEU A 173 4.18 -13.52 12.95
C LEU A 173 4.18 -15.03 13.13
N ALA A 174 5.05 -15.56 13.97
CA ALA A 174 5.07 -16.99 14.28
C ALA A 174 3.78 -17.44 15.00
N GLN A 175 3.20 -16.62 15.88
CA GLN A 175 1.90 -16.89 16.50
C GLN A 175 0.75 -16.84 15.48
N VAL A 176 0.77 -15.86 14.58
CA VAL A 176 -0.22 -15.75 13.48
C VAL A 176 -0.27 -17.05 12.68
N ALA A 177 0.89 -17.55 12.27
CA ALA A 177 0.98 -18.79 11.51
C ALA A 177 0.55 -20.03 12.30
N ALA A 178 0.89 -20.09 13.59
CA ALA A 178 0.59 -21.25 14.45
C ALA A 178 -0.90 -21.32 14.86
N GLU A 179 -1.55 -20.16 15.02
CA GLU A 179 -2.92 -20.04 15.55
C GLU A 179 -3.94 -19.65 14.47
N ASP A 180 -3.53 -19.51 13.21
CA ASP A 180 -4.37 -19.04 12.08
C ASP A 180 -5.11 -17.73 12.42
N LEU A 181 -4.37 -16.74 12.93
CA LEU A 181 -4.96 -15.47 13.35
C LEU A 181 -5.32 -14.59 12.15
N SER A 182 -6.43 -13.86 12.27
CA SER A 182 -6.72 -12.77 11.33
C SER A 182 -5.75 -11.61 11.50
N PHE A 183 -5.58 -10.79 10.46
CA PHE A 183 -4.75 -9.59 10.55
C PHE A 183 -5.22 -8.63 11.65
N GLY A 184 -6.54 -8.45 11.79
CA GLY A 184 -7.09 -7.62 12.86
C GLY A 184 -6.72 -8.11 14.26
N GLU A 185 -6.67 -9.43 14.49
CA GLU A 185 -6.21 -10.00 15.77
C GLU A 185 -4.68 -9.88 15.91
N ALA A 186 -3.94 -10.07 14.83
CA ALA A 186 -2.49 -9.88 14.82
C ALA A 186 -2.10 -8.42 15.18
N VAL A 187 -2.82 -7.43 14.66
CA VAL A 187 -2.62 -6.01 15.01
C VAL A 187 -2.87 -5.76 16.50
N LYS A 188 -3.92 -6.33 17.09
CA LYS A 188 -4.19 -6.24 18.53
C LYS A 188 -3.09 -6.87 19.38
N ARG A 189 -2.40 -7.89 18.88
CA ARG A 189 -1.24 -8.52 19.52
C ARG A 189 0.07 -7.79 19.26
N GLY A 190 0.05 -6.68 18.52
CA GLY A 190 1.21 -5.84 18.27
C GLY A 190 2.12 -6.36 17.15
N VAL A 191 1.56 -6.97 16.11
CA VAL A 191 2.35 -7.47 14.96
C VAL A 191 3.08 -6.33 14.24
N CYS A 192 2.51 -5.12 14.19
CA CYS A 192 3.16 -3.97 13.59
C CYS A 192 4.02 -3.25 14.63
N VAL A 193 5.31 -3.15 14.37
CA VAL A 193 6.28 -2.55 15.28
C VAL A 193 7.08 -1.43 14.63
N SER A 194 7.59 -0.55 15.49
CA SER A 194 8.44 0.56 15.02
C SER A 194 9.85 0.07 14.68
N PRO A 195 10.49 0.59 13.62
CA PRO A 195 11.89 0.34 13.35
C PRO A 195 12.81 0.73 14.54
N PRO A 196 13.84 -0.07 14.82
CA PRO A 196 14.30 -1.27 14.10
C PRO A 196 13.79 -2.59 14.69
N ALA A 197 12.68 -2.61 15.41
CA ALA A 197 12.27 -3.74 16.24
C ALA A 197 11.76 -4.96 15.47
N GLY A 198 11.49 -4.84 14.15
CA GLY A 198 10.87 -5.89 13.36
C GLY A 198 11.59 -6.23 12.06
N VAL A 199 10.87 -6.94 11.20
CA VAL A 199 11.30 -7.32 9.84
C VAL A 199 10.35 -6.71 8.80
N PRO A 200 10.87 -6.45 7.54
CA PRO A 200 12.27 -6.54 7.13
C PRO A 200 13.12 -5.39 7.68
N SER A 201 14.43 -5.46 7.50
CA SER A 201 15.34 -4.35 7.83
C SER A 201 15.08 -3.15 6.89
N PRO A 202 14.71 -1.96 7.42
CA PRO A 202 14.49 -0.80 6.56
C PRO A 202 15.76 -0.37 5.82
N ALA A 203 16.92 -0.52 6.45
CA ALA A 203 18.20 -0.16 5.82
C ALA A 203 18.48 -1.01 4.57
N GLU A 204 18.20 -2.32 4.62
CA GLU A 204 18.38 -3.21 3.46
C GLU A 204 17.38 -2.90 2.36
N VAL A 205 16.11 -2.68 2.72
CA VAL A 205 15.05 -2.31 1.76
C VAL A 205 15.39 -0.98 1.07
N VAL A 206 15.75 0.05 1.84
CA VAL A 206 16.13 1.37 1.29
C VAL A 206 17.34 1.27 0.38
N ALA A 207 18.36 0.50 0.77
CA ALA A 207 19.55 0.28 -0.04
C ALA A 207 19.23 -0.45 -1.37
N GLU A 208 18.26 -1.37 -1.37
CA GLU A 208 17.83 -2.06 -2.59
C GLU A 208 16.98 -1.15 -3.47
N LEU A 209 16.02 -0.42 -2.92
CA LEU A 209 15.21 0.57 -3.64
C LEU A 209 16.06 1.68 -4.26
N ALA A 210 17.14 2.11 -3.59
CA ALA A 210 18.04 3.15 -4.08
C ALA A 210 18.80 2.77 -5.37
N LYS A 211 18.81 1.48 -5.75
CA LYS A 211 19.41 1.01 -7.00
C LYS A 211 18.46 1.16 -8.19
N LEU A 212 17.18 1.41 -7.94
CA LEU A 212 16.19 1.61 -8.99
C LEU A 212 16.32 3.01 -9.59
N ASP A 213 16.25 3.13 -10.90
CA ASP A 213 16.16 4.42 -11.61
C ASP A 213 14.71 4.91 -11.60
N ALA A 214 14.19 5.19 -10.41
CA ALA A 214 12.81 5.57 -10.19
C ALA A 214 12.65 6.61 -9.09
N GLU A 215 11.69 7.49 -9.28
CA GLU A 215 11.24 8.42 -8.24
C GLU A 215 10.05 7.81 -7.51
N LEU A 216 10.24 7.39 -6.26
CA LEU A 216 9.23 6.72 -5.46
C LEU A 216 8.80 7.56 -4.27
N PHE A 217 7.50 7.55 -3.99
CA PHE A 217 7.02 7.90 -2.66
C PHE A 217 7.26 6.72 -1.73
N VAL A 218 7.86 7.03 -0.58
CA VAL A 218 8.09 6.07 0.50
C VAL A 218 7.33 6.56 1.72
N ILE A 219 6.23 5.88 2.03
CA ILE A 219 5.30 6.22 3.10
C ILE A 219 5.55 5.28 4.28
N VAL A 220 5.62 5.85 5.48
CA VAL A 220 5.73 5.06 6.70
C VAL A 220 4.34 4.69 7.18
N GLU A 221 4.13 3.42 7.43
CA GLU A 221 2.88 2.90 8.00
C GLU A 221 3.14 2.06 9.25
N GLN A 222 2.23 2.18 10.22
CA GLN A 222 2.19 1.31 11.39
C GLN A 222 0.75 1.20 11.89
N ASP A 223 0.19 0.00 11.84
CA ASP A 223 -1.13 -0.27 12.38
C ASP A 223 -1.07 -0.37 13.91
N LEU A 224 -1.79 0.52 14.57
CA LEU A 224 -1.83 0.66 16.02
C LEU A 224 -3.27 0.86 16.48
N TYR A 225 -4.06 -0.21 16.47
CA TYR A 225 -5.44 -0.10 16.90
C TYR A 225 -5.87 -1.30 17.77
N PRO A 226 -6.51 -1.02 18.91
CA PRO A 226 -6.73 0.29 19.52
C PRO A 226 -5.48 0.84 20.21
N CYS A 227 -5.27 2.18 20.16
CA CYS A 227 -4.22 2.83 20.93
C CYS A 227 -4.67 4.18 21.51
N ALA A 228 -4.00 4.65 22.56
CA ALA A 228 -4.26 5.96 23.14
C ALA A 228 -3.74 7.07 22.21
N PRO A 229 -4.38 8.26 22.14
CA PRO A 229 -4.04 9.32 21.18
C PRO A 229 -2.61 9.85 21.29
N GLU A 230 -1.97 9.74 22.45
CA GLU A 230 -0.60 10.17 22.71
C GLU A 230 0.47 9.21 22.18
N VAL A 231 0.12 7.98 21.84
CA VAL A 231 1.07 6.92 21.42
C VAL A 231 1.66 7.16 20.02
N PRO A 232 0.90 7.56 18.99
CA PRO A 232 1.43 7.58 17.61
C PRO A 232 2.55 8.61 17.39
N LEU A 233 2.47 9.80 18.00
CA LEU A 233 3.44 10.86 17.73
C LEU A 233 4.87 10.54 18.16
N PRO A 234 5.15 10.05 19.37
CA PRO A 234 6.50 9.60 19.76
C PRO A 234 7.06 8.51 18.84
N ILE A 235 6.20 7.57 18.43
CA ILE A 235 6.55 6.50 17.49
C ILE A 235 6.95 7.10 16.14
N ALA A 236 6.15 7.99 15.58
CA ALA A 236 6.43 8.64 14.31
C ALA A 236 7.75 9.41 14.33
N VAL A 237 8.07 10.08 15.45
CA VAL A 237 9.34 10.81 15.62
C VAL A 237 10.52 9.84 15.62
N SER A 238 10.50 8.80 16.45
CA SER A 238 11.58 7.81 16.52
C SER A 238 11.77 7.04 15.22
N THR A 239 10.66 6.66 14.57
CA THR A 239 10.69 6.01 13.25
C THR A 239 11.33 6.90 12.19
N ARG A 240 10.95 8.19 12.13
CA ARG A 240 11.56 9.14 11.20
C ARG A 240 13.07 9.30 11.44
N GLU A 241 13.51 9.38 12.69
CA GLU A 241 14.94 9.48 13.04
C GLU A 241 15.69 8.22 12.58
N HIS A 242 15.14 7.03 12.84
CA HIS A 242 15.74 5.77 12.40
C HIS A 242 15.84 5.69 10.87
N LEU A 243 14.77 6.00 10.15
CA LEU A 243 14.74 5.93 8.68
C LEU A 243 15.66 6.98 8.03
N ALA A 244 15.87 8.15 8.66
CA ALA A 244 16.87 9.10 8.21
C ALA A 244 18.28 8.50 8.25
N GLY A 245 18.59 7.72 9.31
CA GLY A 245 19.82 6.93 9.41
C GLY A 245 19.96 5.83 8.35
N CYS A 246 18.84 5.33 7.82
CA CYS A 246 18.81 4.36 6.72
C CYS A 246 18.92 5.00 5.32
N GLY A 247 19.03 6.33 5.22
CA GLY A 247 19.12 7.04 3.94
C GLY A 247 17.84 7.71 3.46
N LEU A 248 16.71 7.54 4.16
CA LEU A 248 15.46 8.26 3.91
C LEU A 248 15.50 9.62 4.64
N SER A 249 16.12 10.61 4.05
CA SER A 249 16.33 11.92 4.68
C SER A 249 15.06 12.81 4.78
N GLY A 250 13.89 12.25 4.49
CA GLY A 250 12.61 12.98 4.48
C GLY A 250 12.43 13.79 3.21
N THR A 251 11.49 14.70 3.22
CA THR A 251 10.97 15.41 2.07
C THR A 251 11.98 15.70 0.97
N ARG A 252 11.66 15.28 -0.27
CA ARG A 252 12.25 15.87 -1.46
C ARG A 252 12.22 17.38 -1.32
N ARG A 253 13.36 18.02 -1.37
CA ARG A 253 13.36 19.44 -1.65
C ARG A 253 12.77 19.59 -3.03
N PRO A 254 11.66 20.32 -3.24
CA PRO A 254 11.23 20.65 -4.58
C PRO A 254 12.46 21.25 -5.27
N ASN A 255 12.77 20.82 -6.49
CA ASN A 255 13.69 21.54 -7.35
C ASN A 255 13.05 22.93 -7.54
N VAL A 256 13.48 23.88 -6.77
CA VAL A 256 13.21 25.28 -7.01
C VAL A 256 14.13 25.63 -8.17
N PRO A 257 13.63 25.92 -9.37
CA PRO A 257 14.47 26.49 -10.42
C PRO A 257 15.10 27.76 -9.85
N GLN A 258 16.43 27.86 -9.90
CA GLN A 258 17.15 29.09 -9.63
C GLN A 258 16.85 30.14 -10.71
#